data_753dc596fa09e31514fd7203c2af3a8c
#
_entry.id   753dc596fa09e31514fd7203c2af3a8c
#
_cell.length_a   1.000
_cell.length_b   1.000
_cell.length_c   1.000
_cell.angle_alpha   90.00
_cell.angle_beta   90.00
_cell.angle_gamma   90.00
#
_symmetry.space_group_name_H-M   'P 1'
#
loop_
_entity.id
_entity.type
_entity.pdbx_description
1 polymer ?
#
loop_
_entity_poly.entity_id
_entity_poly.type
_entity_poly.pdbx_seq_one_letter_code
_entity_poly.pdbx_strand_id
1 'polypeptide(L)'
;MKKIITLAALGLLIAAPMSAQTVYDAAKITNKDLNGTARFVGMGGAMGALGGDISTIGTNPAGIGVYRSNDAMVSFGFSSYGTESNYVGNKMNSDKMRASFDNAGFVLSSKIGNATALRYVNFGFNYHKAKSFYKNMSMGGNLGDYTQTDYICLLYTSPS
;
A
#
# COMPACT_ATOMS: atom_id res chain seq x y z
N MET A 1 -12.05 0.30 39.71
CA MET A 1 -10.83 -0.49 39.67
C MET A 1 -10.98 -1.78 38.86
N LYS A 2 -12.02 -2.60 39.02
CA LYS A 2 -12.20 -3.85 38.25
C LYS A 2 -12.22 -3.63 36.71
N LYS A 3 -12.89 -2.57 36.20
CA LYS A 3 -12.97 -2.27 34.78
C LYS A 3 -11.63 -1.85 34.17
N ILE A 4 -10.75 -1.21 34.91
CA ILE A 4 -9.41 -0.81 34.45
C ILE A 4 -8.50 -2.03 34.38
N ILE A 5 -8.62 -2.95 35.33
CA ILE A 5 -7.85 -4.21 35.37
C ILE A 5 -8.24 -5.10 34.17
N THR A 6 -9.54 -5.19 33.84
CA THR A 6 -9.99 -5.94 32.65
C THR A 6 -9.53 -5.31 31.35
N LEU A 7 -9.52 -3.98 31.24
CA LEU A 7 -8.97 -3.30 30.05
C LEU A 7 -7.46 -3.50 29.91
N ALA A 8 -6.72 -3.45 31.02
CA ALA A 8 -5.27 -3.69 31.02
C ALA A 8 -4.94 -5.15 30.68
N ALA A 9 -5.71 -6.11 31.20
CA ALA A 9 -5.54 -7.53 30.87
C ALA A 9 -5.87 -7.83 29.40
N LEU A 10 -6.89 -7.17 28.83
CA LEU A 10 -7.22 -7.27 27.41
C LEU A 10 -6.12 -6.66 26.52
N GLY A 11 -5.51 -5.55 26.94
CA GLY A 11 -4.37 -4.94 26.27
C GLY A 11 -3.11 -5.81 26.27
N LEU A 12 -2.85 -6.52 27.36
CA LEU A 12 -1.71 -7.45 27.47
C LEU A 12 -1.87 -8.70 26.58
N LEU A 13 -3.10 -9.17 26.35
CA LEU A 13 -3.38 -10.30 25.44
C LEU A 13 -3.12 -9.97 23.98
N ILE A 14 -3.21 -8.69 23.59
CA ILE A 14 -2.92 -8.21 22.23
C ILE A 14 -1.40 -8.04 22.01
N ALA A 15 -0.62 -7.91 23.06
CA ALA A 15 0.83 -7.72 23.02
C ALA A 15 1.64 -9.03 23.00
N ALA A 16 0.98 -10.19 22.81
CA ALA A 16 1.69 -11.44 22.64
C ALA A 16 2.60 -11.37 21.40
N PRO A 17 3.91 -11.64 21.51
CA PRO A 17 4.81 -11.62 20.37
C PRO A 17 4.36 -12.68 19.36
N MET A 18 3.83 -12.23 18.23
CA MET A 18 3.48 -13.12 17.11
C MET A 18 4.77 -13.46 16.36
N SER A 19 5.48 -14.46 16.85
CA SER A 19 6.73 -14.97 16.24
C SER A 19 6.51 -15.68 14.89
N ALA A 20 5.27 -15.74 14.39
CA ALA A 20 4.92 -16.39 13.14
C ALA A 20 5.17 -15.54 11.89
N GLN A 21 5.60 -14.28 12.03
CA GLN A 21 5.87 -13.40 10.89
C GLN A 21 7.35 -13.42 10.54
N THR A 22 7.64 -13.83 9.32
CA THR A 22 9.01 -13.79 8.80
C THR A 22 9.35 -12.38 8.30
N VAL A 23 10.65 -12.06 8.23
CA VAL A 23 11.14 -10.80 7.66
C VAL A 23 10.62 -10.59 6.22
N TYR A 24 10.41 -11.69 5.49
CA TYR A 24 9.84 -11.66 4.13
C TYR A 24 8.38 -11.21 4.11
N ASP A 25 7.59 -11.57 5.10
CA ASP A 25 6.20 -11.13 5.20
C ASP A 25 6.12 -9.67 5.58
N ALA A 26 6.99 -9.22 6.49
CA ALA A 26 7.13 -7.81 6.80
C ALA A 26 7.54 -6.99 5.56
N ALA A 27 8.49 -7.47 4.77
CA ALA A 27 8.93 -6.81 3.53
C ALA A 27 7.79 -6.74 2.49
N LYS A 28 6.96 -7.79 2.37
CA LYS A 28 5.78 -7.77 1.49
C LYS A 28 4.76 -6.69 1.87
N ILE A 29 4.56 -6.45 3.16
CA ILE A 29 3.61 -5.44 3.65
C ILE A 29 4.19 -4.03 3.51
N THR A 30 5.49 -3.87 3.76
CA THR A 30 6.16 -2.57 3.78
C THR A 30 6.37 -1.97 2.39
N ASN A 31 6.53 -2.81 1.37
CA ASN A 31 6.68 -2.34 -0.01
C ASN A 31 5.39 -1.67 -0.48
N LYS A 32 5.54 -0.47 -1.05
CA LYS A 32 4.44 0.29 -1.65
C LYS A 32 4.47 0.16 -3.16
N ASP A 33 3.31 0.04 -3.77
CA ASP A 33 3.17 0.10 -5.22
C ASP A 33 3.16 1.57 -5.66
N LEU A 34 3.73 1.84 -6.85
CA LEU A 34 3.67 3.18 -7.44
C LEU A 34 2.27 3.40 -8.01
N ASN A 35 1.42 4.05 -7.24
CA ASN A 35 0.05 4.40 -7.62
C ASN A 35 -0.16 5.90 -7.47
N GLY A 36 -1.13 6.43 -8.20
CA GLY A 36 -1.46 7.84 -8.14
C GLY A 36 -2.01 8.37 -9.46
N THR A 37 -1.82 9.66 -9.70
CA THR A 37 -2.15 10.28 -10.97
C THR A 37 -1.24 9.77 -12.08
N ALA A 38 -1.71 9.81 -13.33
CA ALA A 38 -0.90 9.41 -14.48
C ALA A 38 0.41 10.20 -14.57
N ARG A 39 0.38 11.48 -14.19
CA ARG A 39 1.58 12.33 -14.11
C ARG A 39 2.56 11.84 -13.05
N PHE A 40 2.08 11.54 -11.85
CA PHE A 40 2.91 11.03 -10.76
C PHE A 40 3.55 9.68 -11.12
N VAL A 41 2.77 8.77 -11.68
CA VAL A 41 3.25 7.45 -12.11
C VAL A 41 4.22 7.57 -13.27
N GLY A 42 3.93 8.43 -14.27
CA GLY A 42 4.79 8.67 -15.42
C GLY A 42 6.16 9.26 -15.06
N MET A 43 6.24 9.98 -13.94
CA MET A 43 7.51 10.50 -13.40
C MET A 43 8.18 9.52 -12.40
N GLY A 44 7.70 8.28 -12.31
CA GLY A 44 8.25 7.29 -11.39
C GLY A 44 8.10 7.66 -9.91
N GLY A 45 7.13 8.50 -9.57
CA GLY A 45 6.94 9.02 -8.21
C GLY A 45 7.91 10.13 -7.77
N ALA A 46 8.81 10.59 -8.65
CA ALA A 46 9.83 11.60 -8.35
C ALA A 46 9.28 13.04 -8.32
N MET A 47 8.12 13.23 -7.71
CA MET A 47 7.46 14.55 -7.63
C MET A 47 7.46 15.17 -6.22
N GLY A 48 8.12 14.54 -5.26
CA GLY A 48 8.08 15.00 -3.86
C GLY A 48 8.59 16.42 -3.64
N ALA A 49 9.54 16.88 -4.45
CA ALA A 49 10.05 18.25 -4.39
C ALA A 49 9.28 19.23 -5.29
N LEU A 50 8.58 18.71 -6.33
CA LEU A 50 7.93 19.55 -7.32
C LEU A 50 6.58 20.10 -6.81
N GLY A 51 5.82 19.27 -6.10
CA GLY A 51 4.47 19.61 -5.67
C GLY A 51 3.47 19.78 -6.82
N GLY A 52 2.31 20.34 -6.53
CA GLY A 52 1.30 20.65 -7.55
C GLY A 52 0.63 19.42 -8.19
N ASP A 53 0.67 18.30 -7.50
CA ASP A 53 -0.07 17.08 -7.84
C ASP A 53 -0.66 16.49 -6.56
N ILE A 54 -1.92 16.09 -6.59
CA ILE A 54 -2.62 15.59 -5.40
C ILE A 54 -1.96 14.31 -4.86
N SER A 55 -1.37 13.49 -5.72
CA SER A 55 -0.67 12.27 -5.31
C SER A 55 0.59 12.56 -4.49
N THR A 56 1.19 13.74 -4.64
CA THR A 56 2.39 14.12 -3.87
C THR A 56 2.11 14.37 -2.39
N ILE A 57 0.86 14.60 -2.02
CA ILE A 57 0.45 14.83 -0.61
C ILE A 57 0.87 13.64 0.26
N GLY A 58 0.80 12.44 -0.27
CA GLY A 58 1.20 11.21 0.43
C GLY A 58 2.71 11.06 0.66
N THR A 59 3.53 11.74 -0.14
CA THR A 59 5.00 11.71 -0.03
C THR A 59 5.57 12.97 0.60
N ASN A 60 5.04 14.12 0.22
CA ASN A 60 5.42 15.41 0.76
C ASN A 60 4.21 16.36 0.86
N PRO A 61 3.55 16.47 2.01
CA PRO A 61 2.38 17.34 2.17
C PRO A 61 2.68 18.81 1.93
N ALA A 62 3.93 19.27 2.04
CA ALA A 62 4.31 20.66 1.73
C ALA A 62 4.06 21.03 0.25
N GLY A 63 3.96 20.05 -0.63
CA GLY A 63 3.61 20.23 -2.04
C GLY A 63 2.24 20.88 -2.29
N ILE A 64 1.35 20.90 -1.28
CA ILE A 64 0.08 21.65 -1.32
C ILE A 64 0.34 23.17 -1.43
N GLY A 65 1.44 23.66 -0.91
CA GLY A 65 1.79 25.09 -0.95
C GLY A 65 1.95 25.70 -2.35
N VAL A 66 2.09 24.87 -3.37
CA VAL A 66 2.22 25.29 -4.76
C VAL A 66 0.89 25.68 -5.39
N TYR A 67 -0.23 25.16 -4.85
CA TYR A 67 -1.56 25.42 -5.40
C TYR A 67 -1.98 26.88 -5.21
N ARG A 68 -2.57 27.44 -6.27
CA ARG A 68 -3.09 28.83 -6.33
C ARG A 68 -4.59 28.86 -6.67
N SER A 69 -5.17 27.73 -6.99
CA SER A 69 -6.58 27.51 -7.29
C SER A 69 -7.05 26.21 -6.68
N ASN A 70 -8.37 26.07 -6.59
CA ASN A 70 -8.98 24.81 -6.17
C ASN A 70 -8.73 23.76 -7.25
N ASP A 71 -8.45 22.54 -6.82
CA ASP A 71 -8.21 21.40 -7.70
C ASP A 71 -8.87 20.16 -7.10
N ALA A 72 -9.43 19.32 -7.96
CA ALA A 72 -10.01 18.05 -7.57
C ALA A 72 -9.65 16.99 -8.61
N MET A 73 -9.25 15.83 -8.17
CA MET A 73 -8.74 14.78 -9.02
C MET A 73 -9.21 13.39 -8.57
N VAL A 74 -9.48 12.55 -9.57
CA VAL A 74 -9.79 11.14 -9.39
C VAL A 74 -8.99 10.36 -10.42
N SER A 75 -8.36 9.27 -10.01
CA SER A 75 -7.65 8.38 -10.94
C SER A 75 -8.04 6.93 -10.76
N PHE A 76 -8.18 6.26 -11.90
CA PHE A 76 -8.46 4.84 -12.01
C PHE A 76 -7.28 4.18 -12.73
N GLY A 77 -6.89 3.01 -12.25
CA GLY A 77 -5.86 2.19 -12.87
C GLY A 77 -6.41 0.87 -13.38
N PHE A 78 -5.78 0.35 -14.43
CA PHE A 78 -5.98 -0.99 -14.90
C PHE A 78 -4.65 -1.72 -14.78
N SER A 79 -4.63 -2.83 -14.06
CA SER A 79 -3.43 -3.63 -13.87
C SER A 79 -3.67 -5.03 -14.41
N SER A 80 -2.73 -5.50 -15.23
CA SER A 80 -2.69 -6.88 -15.69
C SER A 80 -1.52 -7.57 -15.01
N TYR A 81 -1.79 -8.62 -14.27
CA TYR A 81 -0.78 -9.43 -13.57
C TYR A 81 -0.72 -10.80 -14.23
N GLY A 82 0.40 -11.11 -14.86
CA GLY A 82 0.74 -12.45 -15.30
C GLY A 82 1.64 -13.11 -14.26
N THR A 83 1.30 -14.31 -13.84
CA THR A 83 2.12 -15.11 -12.94
C THR A 83 2.43 -16.44 -13.62
N GLU A 84 3.69 -16.71 -13.85
CA GLU A 84 4.17 -18.02 -14.26
C GLU A 84 4.75 -18.73 -13.04
N SER A 85 4.24 -19.90 -12.73
CA SER A 85 4.76 -20.76 -11.68
C SER A 85 5.29 -22.05 -12.29
N ASN A 86 6.49 -22.43 -11.91
CA ASN A 86 7.13 -23.69 -12.30
C ASN A 86 7.37 -24.49 -11.02
N TYR A 87 6.66 -25.60 -10.87
CA TYR A 87 6.79 -26.47 -9.72
C TYR A 87 6.89 -27.93 -10.18
N VAL A 88 7.99 -28.58 -9.79
CA VAL A 88 8.26 -30.01 -10.14
C VAL A 88 8.06 -30.30 -11.64
N GLY A 89 8.57 -29.38 -12.50
CA GLY A 89 8.46 -29.52 -13.96
C GLY A 89 7.12 -29.10 -14.58
N ASN A 90 6.10 -28.83 -13.78
CA ASN A 90 4.81 -28.35 -14.26
C ASN A 90 4.80 -26.84 -14.29
N LYS A 91 4.53 -26.27 -15.48
CA LYS A 91 4.35 -24.85 -15.67
C LYS A 91 2.87 -24.49 -15.63
N MET A 92 2.49 -23.56 -14.78
CA MET A 92 1.13 -23.04 -14.71
C MET A 92 1.17 -21.52 -14.87
N ASN A 93 0.37 -21.01 -15.80
CA ASN A 93 0.20 -19.59 -16.04
C ASN A 93 -1.13 -19.14 -15.47
N SER A 94 -1.13 -18.02 -14.78
CA SER A 94 -2.35 -17.39 -14.27
C SER A 94 -2.30 -15.91 -14.56
N ASP A 95 -3.20 -15.46 -15.42
CA ASP A 95 -3.34 -14.05 -15.79
C ASP A 95 -4.58 -13.46 -15.15
N LYS A 96 -4.46 -12.26 -14.62
CA LYS A 96 -5.61 -11.54 -14.07
C LYS A 96 -5.53 -10.06 -14.39
N MET A 97 -6.59 -9.58 -15.04
CA MET A 97 -6.81 -8.16 -15.26
C MET A 97 -7.74 -7.61 -14.17
N ARG A 98 -7.42 -6.43 -13.66
CA ARG A 98 -8.22 -5.77 -12.66
C ARG A 98 -8.24 -4.27 -12.83
N ALA A 99 -9.44 -3.69 -12.72
CA ALA A 99 -9.62 -2.27 -12.52
C ALA A 99 -9.43 -1.94 -11.04
N SER A 100 -8.80 -0.82 -10.75
CA SER A 100 -8.61 -0.32 -9.40
C SER A 100 -8.87 1.19 -9.33
N PHE A 101 -9.34 1.59 -8.16
CA PHE A 101 -9.42 2.99 -7.78
C PHE A 101 -8.10 3.35 -7.09
N ASP A 102 -7.30 4.21 -7.69
CA ASP A 102 -5.92 4.43 -7.24
C ASP A 102 -5.76 5.66 -6.39
N ASN A 103 -6.44 6.75 -6.76
CA ASN A 103 -6.31 8.01 -6.07
C ASN A 103 -7.57 8.85 -6.19
N ALA A 104 -7.92 9.59 -5.14
CA ALA A 104 -8.89 10.66 -5.16
C ALA A 104 -8.51 11.72 -4.14
N GLY A 105 -8.67 12.97 -4.51
CA GLY A 105 -8.39 14.04 -3.60
C GLY A 105 -8.86 15.38 -4.11
N PHE A 106 -8.79 16.36 -3.23
CA PHE A 106 -9.07 17.75 -3.55
C PHE A 106 -8.14 18.67 -2.78
N VAL A 107 -7.89 19.82 -3.35
CA VAL A 107 -7.16 20.93 -2.71
C VAL A 107 -8.00 22.19 -2.84
N LEU A 108 -8.24 22.84 -1.72
CA LEU A 108 -8.86 24.14 -1.64
C LEU A 108 -7.81 25.18 -1.37
N SER A 109 -7.70 26.18 -2.23
CA SER A 109 -6.75 27.28 -2.13
C SER A 109 -7.48 28.59 -1.92
N SER A 110 -7.24 29.24 -0.81
CA SER A 110 -7.82 30.57 -0.49
C SER A 110 -6.74 31.62 -0.47
N LYS A 111 -6.96 32.69 -1.23
CA LYS A 111 -6.07 33.86 -1.23
C LYS A 111 -6.43 34.79 -0.07
N ILE A 112 -5.51 35.06 0.83
CA ILE A 112 -5.72 35.93 1.97
C ILE A 112 -5.48 37.41 1.60
N GLY A 113 -4.40 37.70 0.88
CA GLY A 113 -4.06 39.05 0.49
C GLY A 113 -2.76 39.18 -0.29
N ASN A 114 -2.47 40.40 -0.76
CA ASN A 114 -1.23 40.69 -1.49
C ASN A 114 -0.16 41.37 -0.64
N ALA A 115 -0.57 41.97 0.48
CA ALA A 115 0.28 42.81 1.32
C ALA A 115 0.84 42.11 2.56
N THR A 116 0.44 40.86 2.82
CA THR A 116 0.83 40.07 3.97
C THR A 116 1.88 39.00 3.59
N ALA A 117 2.71 38.61 4.55
CA ALA A 117 3.67 37.50 4.36
C ALA A 117 2.97 36.19 3.98
N LEU A 118 1.75 36.00 4.51
CA LEU A 118 0.90 34.83 4.20
C LEU A 118 -0.07 35.18 3.07
N ARG A 119 0.22 34.73 1.87
CA ARG A 119 -0.58 35.05 0.66
C ARG A 119 -1.71 34.07 0.40
N TYR A 120 -1.49 32.80 0.67
CA TYR A 120 -2.43 31.70 0.40
C TYR A 120 -2.48 30.77 1.58
N VAL A 121 -3.67 30.26 1.85
CA VAL A 121 -3.91 29.10 2.72
C VAL A 121 -4.49 27.99 1.89
N ASN A 122 -3.83 26.85 1.93
CA ASN A 122 -4.21 25.68 1.16
C ASN A 122 -4.61 24.56 2.12
N PHE A 123 -5.76 23.97 1.89
CA PHE A 123 -6.23 22.78 2.57
C PHE A 123 -6.42 21.66 1.55
N GLY A 124 -5.89 20.49 1.82
CA GLY A 124 -6.01 19.36 0.90
C GLY A 124 -6.31 18.06 1.61
N PHE A 125 -7.05 17.21 0.95
CA PHE A 125 -7.30 15.83 1.32
C PHE A 125 -6.95 14.93 0.16
N ASN A 126 -6.29 13.82 0.46
CA ASN A 126 -5.93 12.82 -0.53
C ASN A 126 -6.17 11.41 0.01
N TYR A 127 -6.88 10.61 -0.77
CA TYR A 127 -6.92 9.16 -0.65
C TYR A 127 -5.95 8.57 -1.67
N HIS A 128 -5.07 7.71 -1.21
CA HIS A 128 -4.06 7.06 -2.03
C HIS A 128 -3.99 5.57 -1.71
N LYS A 129 -4.10 4.74 -2.74
CA LYS A 129 -3.94 3.30 -2.60
C LYS A 129 -2.46 2.96 -2.49
N ALA A 130 -2.02 2.53 -1.31
CA ALA A 130 -0.62 2.22 -1.05
C ALA A 130 -0.16 0.91 -1.69
N LYS A 131 -1.02 -0.11 -1.73
CA LYS A 131 -0.66 -1.44 -2.26
C LYS A 131 -1.87 -2.24 -2.70
N SER A 132 -1.66 -3.11 -3.69
CA SER A 132 -2.61 -4.13 -4.10
C SER A 132 -2.09 -5.51 -3.70
N PHE A 133 -2.88 -6.24 -2.91
CA PHE A 133 -2.60 -7.63 -2.55
C PHE A 133 -3.26 -8.65 -3.50
N TYR A 134 -3.83 -8.17 -4.59
CA TYR A 134 -4.50 -9.02 -5.58
C TYR A 134 -3.47 -9.67 -6.50
N LYS A 135 -2.99 -10.82 -6.08
CA LYS A 135 -2.10 -11.67 -6.88
C LYS A 135 -2.69 -13.08 -6.91
N ASN A 136 -2.97 -13.58 -8.10
CA ASN A 136 -3.32 -14.98 -8.29
C ASN A 136 -2.03 -15.74 -8.59
N MET A 137 -1.81 -16.81 -7.86
CA MET A 137 -0.74 -17.76 -8.12
C MET A 137 -1.33 -19.16 -8.00
N SER A 138 -1.18 -19.93 -9.05
CA SER A 138 -1.58 -21.34 -9.06
C SER A 138 -0.33 -22.19 -9.17
N MET A 139 -0.13 -23.10 -8.25
CA MET A 139 0.93 -24.09 -8.30
C MET A 139 0.32 -25.46 -8.17
N GLY A 140 0.76 -26.40 -9.00
CA GLY A 140 0.34 -27.78 -8.94
C GLY A 140 1.48 -28.70 -9.32
N GLY A 141 1.70 -29.72 -8.54
CA GLY A 141 2.73 -30.73 -8.79
C GLY A 141 2.53 -31.92 -7.88
N ASN A 142 3.04 -33.07 -8.31
CA ASN A 142 3.08 -34.26 -7.47
C ASN A 142 4.26 -34.13 -6.50
N LEU A 143 3.98 -34.09 -5.21
CA LEU A 143 4.96 -33.98 -4.14
C LEU A 143 5.66 -35.33 -3.82
N GLY A 144 5.28 -36.41 -4.50
CA GLY A 144 5.76 -37.75 -4.17
C GLY A 144 5.26 -38.19 -2.78
N ASP A 145 6.20 -38.56 -1.91
CA ASP A 145 5.90 -39.06 -0.56
C ASP A 145 5.66 -37.94 0.47
N TYR A 146 5.78 -36.67 0.07
CA TYR A 146 5.60 -35.52 0.96
C TYR A 146 4.21 -34.90 0.80
N THR A 147 3.58 -34.59 1.92
CA THR A 147 2.32 -33.86 1.95
C THR A 147 2.54 -32.39 2.26
N GLN A 148 1.57 -31.56 1.89
CA GLN A 148 1.59 -30.14 2.26
C GLN A 148 1.56 -29.93 3.78
N THR A 149 0.98 -30.89 4.50
CA THR A 149 0.95 -30.92 5.97
C THR A 149 2.34 -31.11 6.56
N ASP A 150 3.18 -31.94 5.96
CA ASP A 150 4.56 -32.18 6.39
C ASP A 150 5.40 -30.90 6.25
N TYR A 151 5.22 -30.15 5.16
CA TYR A 151 5.89 -28.87 4.95
C TYR A 151 5.49 -27.85 6.02
N ILE A 152 4.20 -27.77 6.34
CA ILE A 152 3.71 -26.88 7.40
C ILE A 152 4.26 -27.30 8.76
N CYS A 153 4.28 -28.58 9.08
CA CYS A 153 4.91 -29.09 10.29
C CYS A 153 6.38 -28.70 10.42
N LEU A 154 7.16 -28.87 9.35
CA LEU A 154 8.58 -28.47 9.33
C LEU A 154 8.79 -26.98 9.57
N LEU A 155 7.89 -26.15 9.02
CA LEU A 155 7.97 -24.69 9.17
C LEU A 155 7.69 -24.23 10.61
N TYR A 156 6.83 -24.94 11.33
CA TYR A 156 6.49 -24.65 12.73
C TYR A 156 7.41 -25.34 13.76
N THR A 157 8.08 -26.42 13.38
CA THR A 157 8.92 -27.20 14.28
C THR A 157 10.41 -26.98 14.10
N SER A 158 10.81 -26.25 13.03
CA SER A 158 12.22 -25.88 12.82
C SER A 158 12.69 -24.94 13.90
N PRO A 159 13.67 -25.30 14.75
CA PRO A 159 14.24 -24.38 15.71
C PRO A 159 14.93 -23.23 14.98
N SER A 160 14.57 -22.01 15.35
CA SER A 160 15.20 -20.76 14.88
C SER A 160 16.62 -20.61 15.43
#